data_7dceb4576f48303836618460174464bd
#
_entry.id   7dceb4576f48303836618460174464bd
#
_cell.length_a   1.000
_cell.length_b   1.000
_cell.length_c   1.000
_cell.angle_alpha   90.00
_cell.angle_beta   90.00
_cell.angle_gamma   90.00
#
_symmetry.space_group_name_H-M   'P 1'
#
loop_
_entity.id
_entity.type
_entity.pdbx_description
1 polymer ?
#
loop_
_entity_poly.entity_id
_entity_poly.type
_entity_poly.pdbx_seq_one_letter_code
_entity_poly.pdbx_strand_id
1 'polypeptide(L)'
;MIFKDYYKILDLEDNKATPEEIKTAYREQAKKFHPDINTENNFSEERFKDINEAYKVLSNPTTKRKYDRMWNSNVGRKKKFEESKREEGSIFSNFFNMFFGEQNAVQEKKSKKKKEKVPIKGENVETEIDVSIEEAFYGQDKKISLRAQNGKMKTFTVKIPAGIRNGEKIRLIGQGKKGENGGKNGDLLIRINIKDDKKYALRGIDLYTDLKITPWEAALGTKVSVDTIGETIFLHIPQGIESGEKVKIPGKGYKDGKGGRGELIADVKIMIPKVPTKEEMEIFKKLNQVSTFNPRNNLE
;
A
#
# COMPACT_ATOMS: atom_id res chain seq x y z
N MET A 1 37.67 1.62 22.07
CA MET A 1 36.43 2.39 21.82
C MET A 1 36.25 3.35 22.97
N ILE A 2 35.99 4.63 22.69
CA ILE A 2 35.81 5.71 23.68
C ILE A 2 34.39 5.56 24.25
N PHE A 3 34.25 5.69 25.60
CA PHE A 3 32.94 5.70 26.26
C PHE A 3 32.09 6.86 25.71
N LYS A 4 30.90 6.54 25.17
CA LYS A 4 29.95 7.55 24.71
C LYS A 4 29.03 7.93 25.86
N ASP A 5 29.05 9.21 26.23
CA ASP A 5 28.13 9.76 27.20
C ASP A 5 26.82 10.14 26.55
N TYR A 6 25.80 9.26 26.66
CA TYR A 6 24.49 9.46 26.03
C TYR A 6 23.70 10.61 26.62
N TYR A 7 23.94 10.97 27.90
CA TYR A 7 23.35 12.16 28.47
C TYR A 7 23.91 13.40 27.80
N LYS A 8 25.23 13.47 27.66
CA LYS A 8 25.92 14.58 26.99
C LYS A 8 25.60 14.64 25.47
N ILE A 9 25.35 13.52 24.85
CA ILE A 9 24.93 13.48 23.43
C ILE A 9 23.55 14.09 23.24
N LEU A 10 22.63 13.90 24.20
CA LEU A 10 21.30 14.49 24.19
C LEU A 10 21.28 15.90 24.84
N ASP A 11 22.43 16.44 25.29
CA ASP A 11 22.51 17.72 25.95
C ASP A 11 21.80 17.75 27.32
N LEU A 12 21.85 16.62 28.04
CA LEU A 12 21.34 16.46 29.41
C LEU A 12 22.48 16.50 30.43
N GLU A 13 22.23 17.06 31.59
CA GLU A 13 23.27 17.30 32.60
C GLU A 13 23.72 16.02 33.32
N ASP A 14 22.79 15.13 33.64
CA ASP A 14 23.09 13.92 34.42
C ASP A 14 22.07 12.76 34.17
N ASN A 15 22.26 11.66 34.93
CA ASN A 15 21.43 10.48 34.85
C ASN A 15 20.08 10.60 35.62
N LYS A 16 19.76 11.74 36.21
CA LYS A 16 18.48 11.97 36.88
C LYS A 16 17.39 12.42 35.95
N ALA A 17 17.72 12.67 34.66
CA ALA A 17 16.78 13.09 33.65
C ALA A 17 15.57 12.13 33.57
N THR A 18 14.39 12.74 33.61
CA THR A 18 13.10 12.05 33.48
C THR A 18 12.85 11.55 32.07
N PRO A 19 11.96 10.57 31.86
CA PRO A 19 11.60 10.10 30.53
C PRO A 19 11.10 11.21 29.59
N GLU A 20 10.43 12.23 30.14
CA GLU A 20 9.92 13.36 29.38
C GLU A 20 11.02 14.32 28.95
N GLU A 21 11.98 14.61 29.85
CA GLU A 21 13.16 15.38 29.51
C GLU A 21 14.02 14.69 28.44
N ILE A 22 14.23 13.38 28.55
CA ILE A 22 14.96 12.59 27.55
C ILE A 22 14.26 12.68 26.19
N LYS A 23 12.93 12.62 26.17
CA LYS A 23 12.14 12.69 24.93
C LYS A 23 12.18 14.10 24.30
N THR A 24 12.15 15.15 25.13
CA THR A 24 12.23 16.54 24.68
C THR A 24 13.62 16.84 24.12
N ALA A 25 14.67 16.50 24.86
CA ALA A 25 16.05 16.63 24.43
C ALA A 25 16.35 15.91 23.12
N TYR A 26 15.85 14.67 22.98
CA TYR A 26 15.96 13.95 21.71
C TYR A 26 15.32 14.70 20.54
N ARG A 27 14.11 15.25 20.72
CA ARG A 27 13.42 15.97 19.63
C ARG A 27 14.18 17.22 19.20
N GLU A 28 14.73 17.96 20.14
CA GLU A 28 15.52 19.15 19.89
C GLU A 28 16.81 18.82 19.13
N GLN A 29 17.58 17.85 19.63
CA GLN A 29 18.82 17.43 18.99
C GLN A 29 18.56 16.77 17.61
N ALA A 30 17.52 15.94 17.48
CA ALA A 30 17.16 15.31 16.21
C ALA A 30 16.73 16.34 15.16
N LYS A 31 16.01 17.41 15.54
CA LYS A 31 15.66 18.51 14.65
C LYS A 31 16.89 19.32 14.21
N LYS A 32 17.81 19.58 15.15
CA LYS A 32 19.04 20.35 14.89
C LYS A 32 19.98 19.64 13.91
N PHE A 33 20.09 18.32 13.99
CA PHE A 33 21.01 17.50 13.18
C PHE A 33 20.29 16.63 12.14
N HIS A 34 19.05 17.00 11.73
CA HIS A 34 18.29 16.23 10.75
C HIS A 34 18.97 16.26 9.38
N PRO A 35 19.13 15.10 8.68
CA PRO A 35 19.82 15.04 7.39
C PRO A 35 19.15 15.90 6.32
N ASP A 36 17.82 16.06 6.32
CA ASP A 36 17.11 16.92 5.36
C ASP A 36 17.38 18.40 5.52
N ILE A 37 17.85 18.82 6.72
CA ILE A 37 18.16 20.22 7.02
C ILE A 37 19.67 20.50 6.87
N ASN A 38 20.51 19.47 6.94
CA ASN A 38 21.98 19.54 6.94
C ASN A 38 22.58 18.65 5.84
N THR A 39 22.18 18.84 4.59
CA THR A 39 22.46 17.97 3.45
C THR A 39 23.95 17.87 3.03
N GLU A 40 24.84 18.75 3.50
CA GLU A 40 26.24 18.80 3.07
C GLU A 40 27.26 18.47 4.17
N ASN A 41 26.83 18.00 5.34
CA ASN A 41 27.74 17.84 6.46
C ASN A 41 27.76 16.42 7.03
N ASN A 42 28.77 15.63 6.66
CA ASN A 42 29.01 14.28 7.17
C ASN A 42 29.01 14.21 8.72
N PHE A 43 29.42 15.28 9.40
CA PHE A 43 29.40 15.38 10.85
C PHE A 43 27.98 15.37 11.40
N SER A 44 27.02 15.97 10.70
CA SER A 44 25.60 15.98 11.12
C SER A 44 24.97 14.59 11.05
N GLU A 45 25.34 13.80 10.04
CA GLU A 45 24.89 12.41 9.90
C GLU A 45 25.40 11.50 11.01
N GLU A 46 26.69 11.61 11.36
CA GLU A 46 27.26 10.84 12.48
C GLU A 46 26.63 11.28 13.81
N ARG A 47 26.44 12.58 14.00
CA ARG A 47 25.81 13.13 15.19
C ARG A 47 24.36 12.66 15.33
N PHE A 48 23.61 12.62 14.22
CA PHE A 48 22.24 12.10 14.21
C PHE A 48 22.17 10.62 14.54
N LYS A 49 23.14 9.80 14.08
CA LYS A 49 23.26 8.38 14.48
C LYS A 49 23.49 8.23 15.98
N ASP A 50 24.37 9.05 16.55
CA ASP A 50 24.66 9.06 17.98
C ASP A 50 23.45 9.49 18.83
N ILE A 51 22.69 10.48 18.38
CA ILE A 51 21.45 10.96 19.02
C ILE A 51 20.39 9.85 19.05
N ASN A 52 20.20 9.15 17.93
CA ASN A 52 19.25 8.03 17.85
C ASN A 52 19.68 6.85 18.74
N GLU A 53 20.98 6.55 18.80
CA GLU A 53 21.54 5.52 19.68
C GLU A 53 21.30 5.88 21.15
N ALA A 54 21.60 7.11 21.55
CA ALA A 54 21.40 7.62 22.91
C ALA A 54 19.93 7.52 23.34
N TYR A 55 19.01 7.98 22.49
CA TYR A 55 17.58 7.90 22.78
C TYR A 55 17.08 6.46 22.91
N LYS A 56 17.51 5.57 22.04
CA LYS A 56 17.13 4.14 22.08
C LYS A 56 17.53 3.48 23.41
N VAL A 57 18.67 3.86 23.98
CA VAL A 57 19.16 3.33 25.26
C VAL A 57 18.47 4.01 26.45
N LEU A 58 18.29 5.31 26.43
CA LEU A 58 17.79 6.08 27.56
C LEU A 58 16.26 6.12 27.67
N SER A 59 15.53 5.96 26.58
CA SER A 59 14.06 5.98 26.59
C SER A 59 13.41 4.74 27.22
N ASN A 60 14.12 3.61 27.26
CA ASN A 60 13.62 2.39 27.87
C ASN A 60 14.13 2.26 29.32
N PRO A 61 13.27 2.16 30.35
CA PRO A 61 13.65 2.11 31.74
C PRO A 61 14.64 0.97 32.07
N THR A 62 14.54 -0.16 31.37
CA THR A 62 15.42 -1.33 31.62
C THR A 62 16.83 -1.07 31.10
N THR A 63 16.97 -0.52 29.90
CA THR A 63 18.26 -0.19 29.28
C THR A 63 18.89 1.01 29.96
N LYS A 64 18.08 2.02 30.32
CA LYS A 64 18.54 3.19 31.08
C LYS A 64 19.19 2.78 32.40
N ARG A 65 18.53 1.94 33.21
CA ARG A 65 19.09 1.46 34.49
C ARG A 65 20.43 0.75 34.34
N LYS A 66 20.62 -0.04 33.27
CA LYS A 66 21.89 -0.72 33.00
C LYS A 66 22.95 0.30 32.57
N TYR A 67 22.59 1.25 31.72
CA TYR A 67 23.47 2.29 31.27
C TYR A 67 23.86 3.23 32.45
N ASP A 68 22.96 3.58 33.33
CA ASP A 68 23.20 4.42 34.51
C ASP A 68 24.26 3.81 35.45
N ARG A 69 24.26 2.47 35.59
CA ARG A 69 25.31 1.80 36.40
C ARG A 69 26.70 1.99 35.77
N MET A 70 26.81 1.91 34.47
CA MET A 70 28.09 2.12 33.76
C MET A 70 28.47 3.59 33.72
N TRP A 71 27.51 4.48 33.51
CA TRP A 71 27.75 5.93 33.54
C TRP A 71 28.28 6.39 34.90
N ASN A 72 27.68 5.93 35.99
CA ASN A 72 28.14 6.20 37.35
C ASN A 72 29.55 5.67 37.64
N SER A 73 29.94 4.56 37.03
CA SER A 73 31.30 4.03 37.21
C SER A 73 32.35 4.76 36.37
N ASN A 74 31.97 5.35 35.22
CA ASN A 74 32.89 6.04 34.31
C ASN A 74 32.94 7.56 34.51
N VAL A 75 31.81 8.19 34.77
CA VAL A 75 31.69 9.65 34.90
C VAL A 75 31.58 10.07 36.38
N GLY A 76 30.85 9.33 37.20
CA GLY A 76 30.66 9.60 38.63
C GLY A 76 31.93 9.44 39.50
N ARG A 77 32.98 8.80 39.00
CA ARG A 77 34.27 8.60 39.68
C ARG A 77 35.38 9.54 39.24
N LYS A 78 35.15 10.54 38.38
CA LYS A 78 36.13 11.55 37.99
C LYS A 78 36.39 12.61 39.09
N LYS A 79 36.26 12.23 40.36
CA LYS A 79 36.80 12.99 41.49
C LYS A 79 37.69 12.11 42.40
N LYS A 80 38.58 11.33 41.86
CA LYS A 80 39.80 10.75 42.45
C LYS A 80 40.27 9.59 41.61
N PHE A 81 41.26 9.74 40.88
CA PHE A 81 42.40 8.88 40.64
C PHE A 81 42.97 9.09 39.25
N GLU A 82 44.07 9.73 39.19
CA GLU A 82 45.07 9.55 38.13
C GLU A 82 45.67 8.17 38.27
N GLU A 83 46.01 7.59 37.09
CA GLU A 83 46.82 6.39 36.90
C GLU A 83 46.28 5.05 37.36
N SER A 84 45.72 4.31 36.41
CA SER A 84 46.21 2.97 36.04
C SER A 84 45.63 2.50 34.71
N LYS A 85 46.53 2.30 33.77
CA LYS A 85 46.29 1.65 32.47
C LYS A 85 45.95 0.18 32.69
N ARG A 86 45.00 -0.30 31.79
CA ARG A 86 44.73 -1.67 31.35
C ARG A 86 43.46 -2.30 31.90
N GLU A 87 42.59 -2.64 30.88
CA GLU A 87 41.42 -3.53 30.84
C GLU A 87 40.05 -2.87 30.53
N GLU A 88 40.01 -1.91 29.58
CA GLU A 88 38.76 -1.27 29.14
C GLU A 88 38.08 -1.93 27.93
N GLY A 89 38.63 -3.00 27.34
CA GLY A 89 38.11 -3.61 26.10
C GLY A 89 36.96 -4.61 26.26
N SER A 90 36.81 -5.22 27.43
CA SER A 90 35.95 -6.39 27.63
C SER A 90 34.48 -6.03 27.98
N ILE A 91 34.26 -4.98 28.74
CA ILE A 91 32.91 -4.66 29.27
C ILE A 91 32.04 -4.01 28.22
N PHE A 92 32.62 -3.18 27.34
CA PHE A 92 31.90 -2.53 26.25
C PHE A 92 31.52 -3.48 25.12
N SER A 93 32.41 -4.39 24.75
CA SER A 93 32.14 -5.42 23.76
C SER A 93 30.99 -6.32 24.22
N ASN A 94 30.92 -6.68 25.49
CA ASN A 94 29.87 -7.51 26.04
C ASN A 94 28.52 -6.79 26.13
N PHE A 95 28.51 -5.46 26.44
CA PHE A 95 27.29 -4.67 26.48
C PHE A 95 26.74 -4.40 25.07
N PHE A 96 27.61 -4.03 24.14
CA PHE A 96 27.23 -3.82 22.74
C PHE A 96 26.76 -5.11 22.08
N ASN A 97 27.44 -6.24 22.32
CA ASN A 97 27.04 -7.55 21.82
C ASN A 97 25.76 -8.07 22.47
N MET A 98 25.48 -7.72 23.71
CA MET A 98 24.24 -8.11 24.41
C MET A 98 23.00 -7.34 23.88
N PHE A 99 23.19 -6.12 23.34
CA PHE A 99 22.09 -5.26 22.87
C PHE A 99 22.03 -5.10 21.33
N PHE A 100 23.17 -5.23 20.64
CA PHE A 100 23.30 -4.96 19.21
C PHE A 100 23.95 -6.10 18.43
N GLY A 101 24.36 -7.18 19.09
CA GLY A 101 25.16 -8.27 18.51
C GLY A 101 24.34 -9.37 17.84
N GLU A 102 23.38 -9.03 16.98
CA GLU A 102 22.73 -10.01 16.11
C GLU A 102 22.99 -9.79 14.62
N GLN A 103 24.15 -9.20 14.28
CA GLN A 103 24.70 -9.31 12.92
C GLN A 103 26.24 -9.39 13.00
N ASN A 104 26.77 -10.58 12.75
CA ASN A 104 28.18 -10.95 12.60
C ASN A 104 28.92 -11.41 13.87
N ALA A 105 28.90 -12.71 14.12
CA ALA A 105 30.09 -13.46 14.57
C ALA A 105 29.92 -14.95 14.34
N VAL A 106 30.80 -15.45 13.51
CA VAL A 106 31.10 -16.88 13.31
C VAL A 106 32.12 -17.32 14.36
N GLN A 107 31.87 -18.53 14.98
CA GLN A 107 32.80 -19.45 15.69
C GLN A 107 33.38 -18.98 17.04
N GLU A 108 33.46 -19.73 18.05
CA GLU A 108 33.48 -21.13 18.52
C GLU A 108 33.49 -21.20 20.05
N LYS A 109 32.77 -21.98 20.74
CA LYS A 109 33.08 -23.15 21.55
C LYS A 109 31.98 -23.58 22.55
N LYS A 110 31.73 -24.86 22.57
CA LYS A 110 30.71 -25.61 23.24
C LYS A 110 30.61 -25.38 24.77
N SER A 111 29.41 -25.00 25.25
CA SER A 111 28.83 -25.52 26.47
C SER A 111 27.31 -25.60 26.35
N LYS A 112 26.76 -26.80 26.54
CA LYS A 112 25.34 -27.13 26.48
C LYS A 112 24.57 -26.44 27.61
N LYS A 113 24.00 -25.23 27.33
CA LYS A 113 22.80 -24.70 28.01
C LYS A 113 21.71 -24.57 26.97
N LYS A 114 20.56 -25.20 27.21
CA LYS A 114 19.35 -25.04 26.37
C LYS A 114 19.10 -23.55 26.16
N LYS A 115 19.41 -23.02 24.96
CA LYS A 115 19.01 -21.68 24.54
C LYS A 115 17.49 -21.68 24.46
N GLU A 116 16.83 -20.93 25.29
CA GLU A 116 15.43 -20.59 25.11
C GLU A 116 15.29 -19.91 23.74
N LYS A 117 14.64 -20.60 22.84
CA LYS A 117 14.44 -20.13 21.46
C LYS A 117 13.46 -18.95 21.49
N VAL A 118 13.93 -17.75 21.19
CA VAL A 118 13.08 -16.55 21.12
C VAL A 118 12.00 -16.77 20.04
N PRO A 119 10.73 -16.51 20.37
CA PRO A 119 9.63 -16.61 19.41
C PRO A 119 9.83 -15.61 18.24
N ILE A 120 9.91 -16.11 17.02
CA ILE A 120 10.05 -15.28 15.81
C ILE A 120 8.73 -15.30 15.06
N LYS A 121 8.16 -14.10 14.79
CA LYS A 121 6.95 -13.97 13.99
C LYS A 121 7.25 -14.39 12.55
N GLY A 122 6.34 -15.16 11.94
CA GLY A 122 6.40 -15.52 10.52
C GLY A 122 6.26 -14.31 9.61
N GLU A 123 6.83 -14.41 8.42
CA GLU A 123 6.72 -13.35 7.40
C GLU A 123 5.30 -13.29 6.82
N ASN A 124 4.92 -12.09 6.39
CA ASN A 124 3.69 -11.91 5.64
C ASN A 124 3.86 -12.46 4.21
N VAL A 125 2.76 -12.96 3.65
CA VAL A 125 2.69 -13.43 2.26
C VAL A 125 1.78 -12.49 1.50
N GLU A 126 2.19 -12.05 0.32
CA GLU A 126 1.35 -11.26 -0.59
C GLU A 126 0.92 -12.12 -1.78
N THR A 127 -0.31 -11.93 -2.20
CA THR A 127 -0.88 -12.55 -3.41
C THR A 127 -1.88 -11.59 -4.05
N GLU A 128 -2.24 -11.85 -5.29
CA GLU A 128 -3.23 -11.08 -6.03
C GLU A 128 -4.37 -11.98 -6.48
N ILE A 129 -5.57 -11.44 -6.52
CA ILE A 129 -6.74 -12.11 -7.08
C ILE A 129 -7.48 -11.19 -8.04
N ASP A 130 -7.90 -11.76 -9.16
CA ASP A 130 -8.74 -11.07 -10.12
C ASP A 130 -10.21 -11.20 -9.73
N VAL A 131 -10.93 -10.09 -9.79
CA VAL A 131 -12.37 -10.02 -9.55
C VAL A 131 -13.03 -9.23 -10.70
N SER A 132 -14.27 -9.56 -11.03
CA SER A 132 -15.02 -8.75 -11.97
C SER A 132 -15.51 -7.45 -11.33
N ILE A 133 -15.89 -6.49 -12.16
CA ILE A 133 -16.46 -5.22 -11.71
C ILE A 133 -17.73 -5.47 -10.88
N GLU A 134 -18.58 -6.42 -11.30
CA GLU A 134 -19.82 -6.77 -10.58
C GLU A 134 -19.52 -7.45 -9.23
N GLU A 135 -18.59 -8.41 -9.19
CA GLU A 135 -18.16 -9.04 -7.94
C GLU A 135 -17.64 -8.01 -6.93
N ALA A 136 -16.84 -7.05 -7.41
CA ALA A 136 -16.30 -5.99 -6.57
C ALA A 136 -17.37 -4.97 -6.15
N PHE A 137 -18.35 -4.70 -7.01
CA PHE A 137 -19.43 -3.75 -6.74
C PHE A 137 -20.38 -4.24 -5.65
N TYR A 138 -20.83 -5.50 -5.75
CA TYR A 138 -21.76 -6.09 -4.75
C TYR A 138 -21.04 -6.62 -3.52
N GLY A 139 -19.78 -7.02 -3.68
CA GLY A 139 -19.06 -7.79 -2.69
C GLY A 139 -19.51 -9.24 -2.67
N GLN A 140 -18.61 -10.13 -2.34
CA GLN A 140 -18.91 -11.56 -2.23
C GLN A 140 -17.86 -12.31 -1.44
N ASP A 141 -18.18 -13.54 -1.06
CA ASP A 141 -17.22 -14.48 -0.51
C ASP A 141 -16.59 -15.28 -1.66
N LYS A 142 -15.28 -15.14 -1.85
CA LYS A 142 -14.53 -15.84 -2.90
C LYS A 142 -13.61 -16.87 -2.28
N LYS A 143 -13.69 -18.12 -2.74
CA LYS A 143 -12.77 -19.18 -2.33
C LYS A 143 -11.52 -19.14 -3.20
N ILE A 144 -10.36 -19.01 -2.56
CA ILE A 144 -9.06 -19.04 -3.22
C ILE A 144 -8.23 -20.20 -2.68
N SER A 145 -7.50 -20.89 -3.55
CA SER A 145 -6.61 -21.97 -3.17
C SER A 145 -5.17 -21.56 -3.44
N LEU A 146 -4.38 -21.50 -2.37
CA LEU A 146 -2.97 -21.14 -2.43
C LEU A 146 -2.09 -22.33 -2.03
N ARG A 147 -0.92 -22.43 -2.64
CA ARG A 147 0.07 -23.43 -2.28
C ARG A 147 0.83 -22.98 -1.03
N ALA A 148 0.65 -23.71 0.05
CA ALA A 148 1.39 -23.47 1.30
C ALA A 148 2.87 -23.89 1.17
N GLN A 149 3.74 -23.43 2.08
CA GLN A 149 5.17 -23.76 2.08
C GLN A 149 5.46 -25.27 2.12
N ASN A 150 4.56 -26.05 2.70
CA ASN A 150 4.67 -27.52 2.75
C ASN A 150 4.19 -28.21 1.47
N GLY A 151 3.97 -27.46 0.38
CA GLY A 151 3.47 -27.96 -0.92
C GLY A 151 1.99 -28.33 -0.96
N LYS A 152 1.28 -28.32 0.17
CA LYS A 152 -0.15 -28.62 0.22
C LYS A 152 -0.99 -27.42 -0.21
N MET A 153 -2.08 -27.68 -0.92
CA MET A 153 -3.06 -26.63 -1.25
C MET A 153 -3.87 -26.30 -0.01
N LYS A 154 -4.01 -25.00 0.27
CA LYS A 154 -4.84 -24.49 1.34
C LYS A 154 -5.89 -23.55 0.76
N THR A 155 -7.15 -23.84 1.03
CA THR A 155 -8.27 -23.02 0.56
C THR A 155 -8.66 -22.02 1.64
N PHE A 156 -8.83 -20.76 1.22
CA PHE A 156 -9.28 -19.65 2.05
C PHE A 156 -10.57 -19.10 1.51
N THR A 157 -11.49 -18.74 2.38
CA THR A 157 -12.65 -17.91 2.03
C THR A 157 -12.29 -16.46 2.30
N VAL A 158 -12.29 -15.65 1.25
CA VAL A 158 -11.98 -14.22 1.30
C VAL A 158 -13.27 -13.46 1.14
N LYS A 159 -13.64 -12.68 2.14
CA LYS A 159 -14.79 -11.79 2.07
C LYS A 159 -14.39 -10.50 1.37
N ILE A 160 -14.86 -10.30 0.15
CA ILE A 160 -14.65 -9.09 -0.64
C ILE A 160 -15.75 -8.09 -0.23
N PRO A 161 -15.40 -6.95 0.36
CA PRO A 161 -16.41 -5.95 0.73
C PRO A 161 -16.99 -5.28 -0.52
N ALA A 162 -18.27 -4.90 -0.47
CA ALA A 162 -18.93 -4.19 -1.55
C ALA A 162 -18.27 -2.83 -1.80
N GLY A 163 -17.96 -2.54 -3.07
CA GLY A 163 -17.32 -1.28 -3.46
C GLY A 163 -15.81 -1.23 -3.17
N ILE A 164 -15.16 -2.36 -3.01
CA ILE A 164 -13.70 -2.43 -2.87
C ILE A 164 -13.01 -1.79 -4.08
N ARG A 165 -11.92 -1.08 -3.86
CA ARG A 165 -11.18 -0.42 -4.95
C ARG A 165 -10.12 -1.32 -5.57
N ASN A 166 -9.81 -1.03 -6.83
CA ASN A 166 -8.69 -1.68 -7.50
C ASN A 166 -7.37 -1.42 -6.76
N GLY A 167 -6.60 -2.49 -6.49
CA GLY A 167 -5.35 -2.42 -5.75
C GLY A 167 -5.48 -2.44 -4.23
N GLU A 168 -6.70 -2.40 -3.66
CA GLU A 168 -6.90 -2.55 -2.21
C GLU A 168 -6.46 -3.94 -1.73
N LYS A 169 -5.97 -3.98 -0.48
CA LYS A 169 -5.47 -5.21 0.14
C LYS A 169 -6.41 -5.69 1.24
N ILE A 170 -6.80 -6.96 1.15
CA ILE A 170 -7.52 -7.68 2.20
C ILE A 170 -6.49 -8.46 3.02
N ARG A 171 -6.52 -8.31 4.36
CA ARG A 171 -5.60 -8.97 5.27
C ARG A 171 -6.28 -10.14 5.97
N LEU A 172 -5.72 -11.34 5.78
CA LEU A 172 -6.11 -12.54 6.53
C LEU A 172 -5.05 -12.81 7.62
N ILE A 173 -5.43 -12.53 8.87
CA ILE A 173 -4.54 -12.58 10.02
C ILE A 173 -4.07 -14.03 10.28
N GLY A 174 -2.76 -14.20 10.49
CA GLY A 174 -2.16 -15.50 10.82
C GLY A 174 -2.14 -16.53 9.69
N GLN A 175 -2.43 -16.11 8.45
CA GLN A 175 -2.44 -17.01 7.27
C GLN A 175 -1.18 -16.87 6.39
N GLY A 176 -0.18 -16.13 6.85
CA GLY A 176 1.15 -16.02 6.21
C GLY A 176 2.07 -17.19 6.54
N LYS A 177 3.39 -16.97 6.49
CA LYS A 177 4.38 -17.98 6.84
C LYS A 177 4.31 -18.32 8.33
N LYS A 178 4.64 -19.58 8.64
CA LYS A 178 4.66 -20.06 10.02
C LYS A 178 5.76 -19.36 10.82
N GLY A 179 5.43 -18.92 12.03
CA GLY A 179 6.42 -18.41 12.97
C GLY A 179 7.32 -19.52 13.51
N GLU A 180 8.52 -19.14 13.91
CA GLU A 180 9.49 -20.05 14.50
C GLU A 180 9.51 -19.94 16.03
N ASN A 181 9.94 -21.01 16.70
CA ASN A 181 10.11 -21.06 18.16
C ASN A 181 8.85 -20.66 18.97
N GLY A 182 7.65 -20.99 18.47
CA GLY A 182 6.39 -20.59 19.12
C GLY A 182 5.94 -19.16 18.77
N GLY A 183 6.60 -18.49 17.83
CA GLY A 183 6.16 -17.18 17.31
C GLY A 183 4.85 -17.28 16.54
N LYS A 184 4.09 -16.16 16.51
CA LYS A 184 2.85 -16.05 15.73
C LYS A 184 3.14 -16.17 14.23
N ASN A 185 2.23 -16.75 13.48
CA ASN A 185 2.31 -16.73 12.02
C ASN A 185 2.26 -15.29 11.48
N GLY A 186 2.80 -15.08 10.30
CA GLY A 186 2.59 -13.87 9.51
C GLY A 186 1.15 -13.79 8.98
N ASP A 187 0.85 -12.75 8.24
CA ASP A 187 -0.47 -12.51 7.67
C ASP A 187 -0.43 -12.74 6.15
N LEU A 188 -1.58 -13.09 5.56
CA LEU A 188 -1.75 -13.14 4.12
C LEU A 188 -2.41 -11.83 3.66
N LEU A 189 -1.73 -11.10 2.79
CA LEU A 189 -2.20 -9.87 2.18
C LEU A 189 -2.62 -10.16 0.74
N ILE A 190 -3.90 -9.98 0.47
CA ILE A 190 -4.50 -10.28 -0.84
C ILE A 190 -4.82 -8.96 -1.52
N ARG A 191 -4.09 -8.65 -2.60
CA ARG A 191 -4.37 -7.50 -3.44
C ARG A 191 -5.51 -7.83 -4.38
N ILE A 192 -6.51 -6.95 -4.44
CA ILE A 192 -7.64 -7.07 -5.34
C ILE A 192 -7.30 -6.40 -6.66
N ASN A 193 -7.43 -7.13 -7.76
CA ASN A 193 -7.26 -6.63 -9.10
C ASN A 193 -8.61 -6.70 -9.83
N ILE A 194 -9.25 -5.54 -10.04
CA ILE A 194 -10.54 -5.46 -10.71
C ILE A 194 -10.28 -5.47 -12.22
N LYS A 195 -10.81 -6.47 -12.91
CA LYS A 195 -10.69 -6.61 -14.36
C LYS A 195 -11.86 -5.99 -15.07
N ASP A 196 -11.55 -5.19 -16.08
CA ASP A 196 -12.54 -4.78 -17.07
C ASP A 196 -13.14 -6.00 -17.74
N ASP A 197 -14.42 -5.94 -18.05
CA ASP A 197 -15.13 -6.98 -18.79
C ASP A 197 -15.56 -6.48 -20.18
N LYS A 198 -16.34 -7.30 -20.89
CA LYS A 198 -16.84 -6.93 -22.22
C LYS A 198 -17.87 -5.81 -22.20
N LYS A 199 -18.48 -5.56 -21.04
CA LYS A 199 -19.59 -4.63 -20.87
C LYS A 199 -19.14 -3.32 -20.26
N TYR A 200 -18.21 -3.40 -19.27
CA TYR A 200 -17.75 -2.24 -18.54
C TYR A 200 -16.23 -2.18 -18.45
N ALA A 201 -15.72 -0.97 -18.52
CA ALA A 201 -14.36 -0.64 -18.13
C ALA A 201 -14.40 0.34 -16.94
N LEU A 202 -13.61 0.06 -15.90
CA LEU A 202 -13.55 0.89 -14.69
C LEU A 202 -12.38 1.86 -14.75
N ARG A 203 -12.66 3.16 -14.57
CA ARG A 203 -11.66 4.22 -14.49
C ARG A 203 -11.94 5.08 -13.25
N GLY A 204 -11.17 4.87 -12.19
CA GLY A 204 -11.46 5.48 -10.89
C GLY A 204 -12.76 4.95 -10.28
N ILE A 205 -13.79 5.80 -10.25
CA ILE A 205 -15.15 5.44 -9.82
C ILE A 205 -16.16 5.51 -10.99
N ASP A 206 -15.70 5.88 -12.18
CA ASP A 206 -16.57 5.97 -13.36
C ASP A 206 -16.50 4.68 -14.17
N LEU A 207 -17.67 4.28 -14.68
CA LEU A 207 -17.82 3.12 -15.55
C LEU A 207 -17.98 3.59 -16.99
N TYR A 208 -17.29 2.91 -17.89
CA TYR A 208 -17.39 3.15 -19.33
C TYR A 208 -18.06 1.95 -19.99
N THR A 209 -18.98 2.22 -20.90
CA THR A 209 -19.66 1.18 -21.69
C THR A 209 -19.90 1.67 -23.11
N ASP A 210 -19.98 0.74 -24.06
CA ASP A 210 -20.32 1.06 -25.43
C ASP A 210 -21.84 1.17 -25.57
N LEU A 211 -22.31 2.29 -26.11
CA LEU A 211 -23.70 2.48 -26.50
C LEU A 211 -23.84 2.34 -28.02
N LYS A 212 -24.26 1.16 -28.44
CA LYS A 212 -24.44 0.86 -29.86
C LYS A 212 -25.81 1.32 -30.33
N ILE A 213 -25.84 2.19 -31.31
CA ILE A 213 -27.06 2.67 -31.96
C ILE A 213 -26.96 2.54 -33.49
N THR A 214 -28.08 2.54 -34.14
CA THR A 214 -28.15 2.50 -35.59
C THR A 214 -28.01 3.90 -36.21
N PRO A 215 -27.66 4.04 -37.50
CA PRO A 215 -27.56 5.35 -38.15
C PRO A 215 -28.85 6.17 -38.12
N TRP A 216 -29.99 5.50 -38.25
CA TRP A 216 -31.28 6.16 -38.20
C TRP A 216 -31.67 6.59 -36.80
N GLU A 217 -31.30 5.83 -35.76
CA GLU A 217 -31.47 6.29 -34.37
C GLU A 217 -30.59 7.49 -34.04
N ALA A 218 -29.36 7.53 -34.58
CA ALA A 218 -28.49 8.70 -34.42
C ALA A 218 -29.05 9.93 -35.16
N ALA A 219 -29.57 9.73 -36.38
CA ALA A 219 -30.09 10.86 -37.19
C ALA A 219 -31.41 11.40 -36.67
N LEU A 220 -32.32 10.57 -36.20
CA LEU A 220 -33.67 10.92 -35.79
C LEU A 220 -33.84 11.17 -34.31
N GLY A 221 -32.86 10.78 -33.51
CA GLY A 221 -32.99 10.67 -32.07
C GLY A 221 -33.81 9.45 -31.68
N THR A 222 -33.59 8.97 -30.48
CA THR A 222 -34.25 7.74 -30.01
C THR A 222 -34.24 7.66 -28.47
N LYS A 223 -34.98 6.66 -27.96
CA LYS A 223 -34.91 6.27 -26.55
C LYS A 223 -34.35 4.86 -26.47
N VAL A 224 -33.16 4.72 -25.93
CA VAL A 224 -32.47 3.42 -25.80
C VAL A 224 -32.42 2.95 -24.37
N SER A 225 -32.44 1.63 -24.18
CA SER A 225 -32.16 1.02 -22.89
C SER A 225 -30.67 0.82 -22.72
N VAL A 226 -30.15 1.21 -21.56
CA VAL A 226 -28.75 0.99 -21.17
C VAL A 226 -28.72 0.22 -19.88
N ASP A 227 -28.02 -0.91 -19.90
CA ASP A 227 -27.80 -1.65 -18.68
C ASP A 227 -26.73 -0.95 -17.83
N THR A 228 -27.02 -0.82 -16.56
CA THR A 228 -26.08 -0.38 -15.53
C THR A 228 -25.85 -1.51 -14.55
N ILE A 229 -24.90 -1.37 -13.64
CA ILE A 229 -24.76 -2.36 -12.55
C ILE A 229 -25.98 -2.25 -11.64
N GLY A 230 -26.86 -3.25 -11.73
CA GLY A 230 -28.04 -3.41 -10.87
C GLY A 230 -29.38 -3.02 -11.47
N GLU A 231 -29.41 -2.30 -12.58
CA GLU A 231 -30.66 -1.86 -13.22
C GLU A 231 -30.46 -1.55 -14.71
N THR A 232 -31.54 -1.59 -15.45
CA THR A 232 -31.60 -1.09 -16.82
C THR A 232 -32.31 0.27 -16.80
N ILE A 233 -31.72 1.27 -17.42
CA ILE A 233 -32.27 2.62 -17.52
C ILE A 233 -32.56 2.98 -18.97
N PHE A 234 -33.43 3.96 -19.18
CA PHE A 234 -33.72 4.50 -20.51
C PHE A 234 -33.06 5.86 -20.67
N LEU A 235 -32.31 6.02 -21.78
CA LEU A 235 -31.68 7.27 -22.15
C LEU A 235 -32.39 7.86 -23.36
N HIS A 236 -32.59 9.17 -23.36
CA HIS A 236 -32.97 9.91 -24.53
C HIS A 236 -31.72 10.32 -25.29
N ILE A 237 -31.60 9.88 -26.53
CA ILE A 237 -30.51 10.21 -27.43
C ILE A 237 -31.02 11.31 -28.35
N PRO A 238 -30.39 12.50 -28.37
CA PRO A 238 -30.80 13.61 -29.25
C PRO A 238 -30.55 13.25 -30.73
N GLN A 239 -31.29 13.88 -31.61
CA GLN A 239 -31.01 13.78 -33.04
C GLN A 239 -29.65 14.39 -33.39
N GLY A 240 -28.95 13.78 -34.34
CA GLY A 240 -27.66 14.29 -34.83
C GLY A 240 -26.47 13.93 -33.92
N ILE A 241 -26.63 13.01 -32.98
CA ILE A 241 -25.52 12.57 -32.13
C ILE A 241 -24.44 11.90 -32.98
N GLU A 242 -23.17 12.18 -32.66
CA GLU A 242 -22.03 11.66 -33.41
C GLU A 242 -21.41 10.39 -32.76
N SER A 243 -20.75 9.59 -33.58
CA SER A 243 -20.00 8.44 -33.08
C SER A 243 -18.80 8.92 -32.30
N GLY A 244 -18.59 8.38 -31.07
CA GLY A 244 -17.54 8.79 -30.12
C GLY A 244 -17.99 9.85 -29.13
N GLU A 245 -19.19 10.42 -29.28
CA GLU A 245 -19.78 11.25 -28.24
C GLU A 245 -20.05 10.44 -26.97
N LYS A 246 -19.96 11.09 -25.83
CA LYS A 246 -20.11 10.46 -24.52
C LYS A 246 -21.35 10.97 -23.79
N VAL A 247 -22.28 10.06 -23.56
CA VAL A 247 -23.46 10.35 -22.74
C VAL A 247 -23.15 10.00 -21.30
N LYS A 248 -23.19 10.99 -20.42
CA LYS A 248 -22.89 10.83 -18.98
C LYS A 248 -24.16 10.62 -18.19
N ILE A 249 -24.14 9.63 -17.33
CA ILE A 249 -25.28 9.23 -16.50
C ILE A 249 -24.84 9.29 -15.02
N PRO A 250 -25.21 10.37 -14.32
CA PRO A 250 -24.78 10.58 -12.95
C PRO A 250 -25.29 9.49 -11.99
N GLY A 251 -24.47 9.06 -11.04
CA GLY A 251 -24.85 8.10 -10.00
C GLY A 251 -25.06 6.66 -10.50
N LYS A 252 -24.62 6.33 -11.72
CA LYS A 252 -24.70 4.97 -12.28
C LYS A 252 -23.31 4.32 -12.46
N GLY A 253 -22.25 5.00 -12.01
CA GLY A 253 -20.90 4.48 -11.96
C GLY A 253 -20.64 3.52 -10.81
N TYR A 254 -19.36 3.33 -10.49
CA TYR A 254 -18.91 2.48 -9.41
C TYR A 254 -19.06 3.17 -8.05
N LYS A 255 -19.02 2.42 -6.95
CA LYS A 255 -19.15 2.96 -5.59
C LYS A 255 -17.93 3.80 -5.20
N ASP A 256 -18.15 4.94 -4.58
CA ASP A 256 -17.08 5.84 -4.11
C ASP A 256 -16.55 5.49 -2.70
N GLY A 257 -17.15 4.50 -2.05
CA GLY A 257 -16.80 4.08 -0.68
C GLY A 257 -17.35 5.03 0.42
N LYS A 258 -18.08 6.08 0.04
CA LYS A 258 -18.70 7.06 0.97
C LYS A 258 -20.23 7.08 0.91
N GLY A 259 -20.81 6.13 0.20
CA GLY A 259 -22.25 5.99 -0.01
C GLY A 259 -22.75 6.56 -1.34
N GLY A 260 -21.90 7.20 -2.13
CA GLY A 260 -22.19 7.66 -3.48
C GLY A 260 -21.71 6.70 -4.56
N ARG A 261 -21.99 7.09 -5.82
CA ARG A 261 -21.54 6.38 -7.02
C ARG A 261 -21.00 7.41 -8.03
N GLY A 262 -20.00 7.00 -8.82
CA GLY A 262 -19.52 7.77 -9.96
C GLY A 262 -20.52 7.84 -11.11
N GLU A 263 -20.05 8.22 -12.27
CA GLU A 263 -20.83 8.31 -13.50
C GLU A 263 -20.73 7.01 -14.31
N LEU A 264 -21.79 6.67 -15.05
CA LEU A 264 -21.69 5.75 -16.18
C LEU A 264 -21.54 6.61 -17.44
N ILE A 265 -20.47 6.38 -18.17
CA ILE A 265 -20.14 7.09 -19.42
C ILE A 265 -20.38 6.12 -20.57
N ALA A 266 -21.44 6.38 -21.33
CA ALA A 266 -21.79 5.59 -22.49
C ALA A 266 -21.16 6.22 -23.76
N ASP A 267 -20.22 5.49 -24.38
CA ASP A 267 -19.54 5.90 -25.61
C ASP A 267 -20.39 5.48 -26.82
N VAL A 268 -20.89 6.46 -27.55
CA VAL A 268 -21.80 6.24 -28.69
C VAL A 268 -21.04 5.61 -29.85
N LYS A 269 -21.51 4.44 -30.30
CA LYS A 269 -21.00 3.74 -31.48
C LYS A 269 -22.11 3.52 -32.48
N ILE A 270 -22.05 4.22 -33.61
CA ILE A 270 -22.99 4.04 -34.69
C ILE A 270 -22.61 2.78 -35.47
N MET A 271 -23.51 1.81 -35.50
CA MET A 271 -23.30 0.50 -36.10
C MET A 271 -24.16 0.32 -37.33
N ILE A 272 -23.55 -0.18 -38.41
CA ILE A 272 -24.24 -0.55 -39.64
C ILE A 272 -24.39 -2.10 -39.66
N PRO A 273 -25.53 -2.64 -40.17
CA PRO A 273 -25.68 -4.08 -40.36
C PRO A 273 -24.56 -4.63 -41.24
N LYS A 274 -23.87 -5.69 -40.75
CA LYS A 274 -22.81 -6.37 -41.56
C LYS A 274 -23.34 -6.99 -42.85
N VAL A 275 -24.57 -7.49 -42.84
CA VAL A 275 -25.25 -8.09 -43.97
C VAL A 275 -26.65 -7.46 -44.02
N PRO A 276 -26.83 -6.34 -44.72
CA PRO A 276 -28.14 -5.72 -44.87
C PRO A 276 -29.05 -6.58 -45.78
N THR A 277 -30.36 -6.50 -45.54
CA THR A 277 -31.36 -7.13 -46.41
C THR A 277 -31.43 -6.45 -47.79
N LYS A 278 -32.10 -7.06 -48.74
CA LYS A 278 -32.29 -6.43 -50.06
C LYS A 278 -33.04 -5.11 -49.97
N GLU A 279 -34.05 -5.04 -49.12
CA GLU A 279 -34.85 -3.86 -48.86
C GLU A 279 -34.04 -2.72 -48.20
N GLU A 280 -33.26 -3.07 -47.17
CA GLU A 280 -32.36 -2.10 -46.53
C GLU A 280 -31.31 -1.55 -47.50
N MET A 281 -30.77 -2.43 -48.38
CA MET A 281 -29.82 -2.01 -49.42
C MET A 281 -30.43 -1.01 -50.39
N GLU A 282 -31.68 -1.22 -50.81
CA GLU A 282 -32.39 -0.28 -51.68
C GLU A 282 -32.60 1.08 -50.99
N ILE A 283 -32.96 1.06 -49.70
CA ILE A 283 -33.11 2.30 -48.92
C ILE A 283 -31.77 3.05 -48.78
N PHE A 284 -30.70 2.33 -48.51
CA PHE A 284 -29.35 2.92 -48.44
C PHE A 284 -28.92 3.52 -49.79
N LYS A 285 -29.24 2.84 -50.93
CA LYS A 285 -28.98 3.41 -52.26
C LYS A 285 -29.74 4.68 -52.51
N LYS A 286 -31.04 4.73 -52.16
CA LYS A 286 -31.86 5.95 -52.26
C LYS A 286 -31.30 7.06 -51.41
N LEU A 287 -30.93 6.77 -50.15
CA LEU A 287 -30.33 7.76 -49.27
C LEU A 287 -29.02 8.33 -49.85
N ASN A 288 -28.17 7.50 -50.39
CA ASN A 288 -26.93 7.93 -51.06
C ASN A 288 -27.17 8.84 -52.27
N GLN A 289 -28.31 8.72 -52.97
CA GLN A 289 -28.63 9.56 -54.11
C GLN A 289 -29.17 10.94 -53.71
N VAL A 290 -29.89 11.03 -52.61
CA VAL A 290 -30.52 12.28 -52.16
C VAL A 290 -29.67 13.04 -51.13
N SER A 291 -28.78 12.40 -50.43
CA SER A 291 -27.94 13.03 -49.40
C SER A 291 -26.80 13.82 -50.04
N THR A 292 -26.65 15.06 -49.59
CA THR A 292 -25.49 15.91 -49.92
C THR A 292 -24.43 15.90 -48.84
N PHE A 293 -24.67 15.16 -47.76
CA PHE A 293 -23.71 15.03 -46.62
C PHE A 293 -22.45 14.28 -47.02
N ASN A 294 -21.32 14.93 -46.80
CA ASN A 294 -20.01 14.30 -47.00
C ASN A 294 -19.13 14.50 -45.75
N PRO A 295 -18.92 13.47 -44.94
CA PRO A 295 -18.14 13.57 -43.70
C PRO A 295 -16.66 13.90 -43.94
N ARG A 296 -16.17 13.83 -45.18
CA ARG A 296 -14.80 14.17 -45.55
C ARG A 296 -14.58 15.64 -45.88
N ASN A 297 -15.63 16.40 -46.04
CA ASN A 297 -15.55 17.85 -46.34
C ASN A 297 -15.42 18.71 -45.08
N ASN A 298 -15.57 18.15 -43.88
CA ASN A 298 -15.48 18.87 -42.60
C ASN A 298 -14.11 18.69 -41.92
N LEU A 299 -13.04 18.47 -42.69
CA LEU A 299 -11.66 18.46 -42.20
C LEU A 299 -11.01 19.82 -42.36
N GLU A 300 -11.65 20.86 -41.78
CA GLU A 300 -11.00 22.16 -41.55
C GLU A 300 -10.80 22.40 -40.05
#